data_289c0e77857618ffb6614f6cb13cbd9c
#
_entry.id   289c0e77857618ffb6614f6cb13cbd9c
#
_cell.length_a   1.000
_cell.length_b   1.000
_cell.length_c   1.000
_cell.angle_alpha   90.00
_cell.angle_beta   90.00
_cell.angle_gamma   90.00
#
_symmetry.space_group_name_H-M   'P 1'
#
loop_
_entity.id
_entity.type
_entity.pdbx_description
1 polymer ?
#
loop_
_entity_poly.entity_id
_entity_poly.type
_entity_poly.pdbx_seq_one_letter_code
_entity_poly.pdbx_strand_id
1 'polypeptide(L)' 'MHKEILVIDDNPDIRLLVSSILKDQNFLVRTAANYDQAVFEINKKLPDL' A
#
# COMPACT_ATOMS: atom_id res chain seq x y z
N MET A 1 0.28 13.74 -11.93
CA MET A 1 0.42 13.54 -10.47
C MET A 1 -0.03 12.13 -10.13
N HIS A 2 0.76 11.39 -9.33
CA HIS A 2 0.44 10.02 -9.00
C HIS A 2 -0.35 9.95 -7.71
N LYS A 3 -1.40 9.12 -7.69
CA LYS A 3 -2.11 8.82 -6.45
C LYS A 3 -1.36 7.79 -5.65
N GLU A 4 -1.48 7.88 -4.35
CA GLU A 4 -0.84 6.94 -3.43
C GLU A 4 -1.87 5.97 -2.88
N ILE A 5 -1.52 4.69 -2.90
CA ILE A 5 -2.37 3.61 -2.42
C ILE A 5 -1.66 2.87 -1.30
N LEU A 6 -2.39 2.58 -0.23
CA LEU A 6 -1.91 1.74 0.85
C LEU A 6 -2.53 0.36 0.71
N VAL A 7 -1.69 -0.65 0.54
CA VAL A 7 -2.11 -2.05 0.41
C VAL A 7 -1.91 -2.74 1.76
N ILE A 8 -2.98 -3.30 2.29
CA ILE A 8 -2.97 -3.99 3.58
C ILE A 8 -3.31 -5.45 3.34
N ASP A 9 -2.35 -6.34 3.58
CA ASP A 9 -2.54 -7.78 3.42
C ASP A 9 -1.50 -8.51 4.25
N ASP A 10 -1.92 -9.55 4.97
CA ASP A 10 -1.02 -10.35 5.81
C ASP A 10 -0.18 -11.34 5.00
N ASN A 11 -0.54 -11.60 3.75
CA ASN A 11 0.21 -12.49 2.88
C ASN A 11 1.25 -11.69 2.09
N PRO A 12 2.56 -11.91 2.32
CA PRO A 12 3.59 -11.13 1.65
C PRO A 12 3.61 -11.33 0.14
N ASP A 13 3.26 -12.52 -0.35
CA ASP A 13 3.24 -12.79 -1.78
C ASP A 13 2.11 -12.01 -2.47
N ILE A 14 0.95 -11.96 -1.85
CA ILE A 14 -0.19 -11.20 -2.36
C ILE A 14 0.12 -9.71 -2.32
N ARG A 15 0.70 -9.23 -1.21
CA ARG A 15 1.12 -7.82 -1.09
C ARG A 15 2.05 -7.42 -2.21
N LEU A 16 3.04 -8.26 -2.49
CA LEU A 16 4.00 -8.00 -3.56
C LEU A 16 3.34 -7.99 -4.93
N LEU A 17 2.47 -8.97 -5.19
CA LEU A 17 1.76 -9.07 -6.47
C LEU A 17 0.88 -7.84 -6.72
N VAL A 18 0.05 -7.47 -5.75
CA VAL A 18 -0.84 -6.32 -5.88
C VAL A 18 -0.04 -5.04 -6.04
N SER A 19 1.03 -4.89 -5.25
CA SER A 19 1.90 -3.71 -5.35
C SER A 19 2.51 -3.57 -6.74
N SER A 20 2.96 -4.68 -7.33
CA SER A 20 3.54 -4.67 -8.68
C SER A 20 2.51 -4.23 -9.72
N ILE A 21 1.29 -4.75 -9.63
CA ILE A 21 0.21 -4.40 -10.55
C ILE A 21 -0.10 -2.90 -10.46
N LEU A 22 -0.20 -2.39 -9.24
CA LEU A 22 -0.54 -0.99 -9.03
C LEU A 22 0.59 -0.06 -9.48
N LYS A 23 1.84 -0.43 -9.24
CA LYS A 23 2.99 0.35 -9.72
C LYS A 23 3.03 0.42 -11.24
N ASP A 24 2.66 -0.67 -11.92
CA ASP A 24 2.59 -0.69 -13.36
C ASP A 24 1.51 0.25 -13.91
N GLN A 25 0.52 0.59 -13.08
CA GLN A 25 -0.52 1.56 -13.41
C GLN A 25 -0.16 2.97 -12.95
N ASN A 26 1.10 3.20 -12.60
CA ASN A 26 1.64 4.52 -12.20
C ASN A 26 1.11 5.02 -10.86
N PHE A 27 0.71 4.12 -9.97
CA PHE A 27 0.40 4.49 -8.59
C PHE A 27 1.65 4.45 -7.73
N LEU A 28 1.70 5.32 -6.72
CA LEU A 28 2.65 5.19 -5.63
C LEU A 28 2.05 4.21 -4.62
N VAL A 29 2.85 3.24 -4.18
CA VAL A 29 2.32 2.15 -3.34
C VAL A 29 3.10 2.06 -2.04
N ARG A 30 2.37 2.10 -0.92
CA ARG A 30 2.88 1.72 0.38
C ARG A 30 2.20 0.43 0.80
N THR A 31 2.85 -0.35 1.64
CA THR A 31 2.31 -1.64 2.07
C THR A 31 2.29 -1.75 3.60
N ALA A 32 1.35 -2.54 4.10
CA ALA A 32 1.26 -2.88 5.51
C ALA A 32 0.85 -4.34 5.64
N ALA A 33 1.46 -5.05 6.59
CA ALA A 33 1.20 -6.47 6.78
C ALA A 33 0.02 -6.74 7.73
N ASN A 34 -0.36 -5.74 8.52
CA ASN A 34 -1.40 -5.90 9.53
C ASN A 34 -2.00 -4.55 9.89
N TYR A 35 -2.98 -4.59 10.77
CA TYR A 35 -3.70 -3.38 11.19
C TYR A 35 -2.76 -2.34 11.84
N ASP A 36 -1.87 -2.79 12.73
CA ASP A 36 -0.97 -1.87 13.44
C ASP A 36 -0.04 -1.15 12.47
N GLN A 37 0.51 -1.87 11.50
CA GLN A 37 1.34 -1.26 10.45
C GLN A 37 0.53 -0.31 9.58
N ALA A 38 -0.73 -0.65 9.29
CA ALA A 38 -1.60 0.22 8.51
C ALA A 38 -1.84 1.54 9.23
N VAL A 39 -2.14 1.49 10.52
CA VAL A 39 -2.34 2.69 11.34
C VAL A 39 -1.07 3.54 11.36
N PHE A 40 0.08 2.90 11.52
CA PHE A 40 1.36 3.60 11.50
C PHE A 40 1.58 4.34 10.18
N GLU A 41 1.29 3.70 9.05
CA GLU A 41 1.47 4.31 7.73
C GLU A 41 0.49 5.45 7.49
N ILE A 42 -0.76 5.29 7.92
CA ILE A 42 -1.77 6.34 7.80
C ILE A 42 -1.40 7.57 8.63
N ASN A 43 -0.85 7.34 9.82
CA ASN A 43 -0.41 8.43 10.69
C ASN A 43 0.80 9.19 10.14
N LYS A 44 1.64 8.54 9.35
CA LYS A 44 2.74 9.22 8.66
C LYS A 44 2.20 10.13 7.56
N LYS A 45 1.28 9.62 6.76
CA LYS A 45 0.66 10.36 5.67
C LYS A 45 -0.58 9.60 5.21
N LEU A 46 -1.70 10.30 5.08
CA LEU A 46 -2.92 9.70 4.55
C LEU A 46 -2.72 9.32 3.09
N PRO A 47 -3.04 8.09 2.70
CA PRO A 47 -3.03 7.70 1.29
C PRO A 47 -4.26 8.25 0.57
N ASP A 48 -4.23 8.28 -0.75
CA ASP A 48 -5.40 8.61 -1.56
C ASP A 48 -6.41 7.46 -1.54
N LEU A 49 -5.89 6.25 -1.43
CA LEU A 49 -6.71 5.03 -1.35
C LEU A 49 -6.14 4.03 -0.36
#